data_160862f2f788deafed90c5956aee98e1
#
_entry.id   160862f2f788deafed90c5956aee98e1
#
_cell.length_a   1.000
_cell.length_b   1.000
_cell.length_c   1.000
_cell.angle_alpha   90.00
_cell.angle_beta   90.00
_cell.angle_gamma   90.00
#
_symmetry.space_group_name_H-M   'P 1'
#
loop_
_entity.id
_entity.type
_entity.pdbx_description
1 polymer ?
#
loop_
_entity_poly.entity_id
_entity_poly.type
_entity_poly.pdbx_seq_one_letter_code
_entity_poly.pdbx_strand_id
1 'polypeptide(L)'
;RQRQMCIRDSRKSSNRKSFNPLTVNIIVDLFNYSRRETSEVNIGATPMGGSNPIRIQSMTNTATQDTEASVAQAKRIVDAGGEYVRLTAQGIKEAENLMNINIGLRQDGYMVPLVADIHFNPKVADVAAQYVEKVRINPGNYVDAARTFKHLEYTDEEYAQELQKIHDRFVPFLNICKENHTAIRIGVNHGSLSDRIMSRYGDTPEGMVESCMEFLRICVQENFTDVVISIKASNTVVMVKTVRLLATVMEQEGMRFPLHLGVTEAGDGEDGRIKSALGIGALLADGLGDTIRVSLSEAPEAEIPVARKLVDYIVQRHDHPYIPGADVPEFNYLSPTRRETAAVHNIGGDNLP
;
A
#
# COMPACT_ATOMS: atom_id res chain seq x y z
N ARG A 1 41.14 -12.82 8.06
CA ARG A 1 40.53 -13.89 8.88
C ARG A 1 39.00 -13.82 8.69
N GLN A 2 38.53 -14.61 7.74
CA GLN A 2 37.10 -14.84 7.49
C GLN A 2 36.52 -15.71 8.60
N ARG A 3 35.44 -15.27 9.22
CA ARG A 3 34.58 -16.14 10.04
C ARG A 3 33.45 -16.65 9.17
N GLN A 4 33.52 -17.92 8.79
CA GLN A 4 32.38 -18.67 8.31
C GLN A 4 31.39 -18.88 9.47
N MET A 5 30.18 -18.35 9.32
CA MET A 5 29.07 -18.72 10.17
C MET A 5 28.34 -19.93 9.57
N CYS A 6 28.48 -21.07 10.22
CA CYS A 6 27.70 -22.27 9.91
C CYS A 6 26.23 -22.05 10.25
N ILE A 7 25.37 -22.05 9.24
CA ILE A 7 23.92 -22.16 9.42
C ILE A 7 23.61 -23.63 9.68
N ARG A 8 23.26 -23.96 10.92
CA ARG A 8 22.70 -25.26 11.28
C ARG A 8 21.24 -25.31 10.85
N ASP A 9 20.96 -26.20 9.91
CA ASP A 9 19.63 -26.64 9.53
C ASP A 9 18.95 -27.31 10.73
N SER A 10 17.99 -26.64 11.36
CA SER A 10 17.07 -27.26 12.31
C SER A 10 15.69 -27.38 11.67
N ARG A 11 15.48 -28.48 10.92
CA ARG A 11 14.14 -28.90 10.49
C ARG A 11 13.37 -29.38 11.73
N LYS A 12 12.59 -28.50 12.33
CA LYS A 12 11.43 -28.87 13.14
C LYS A 12 10.18 -28.49 12.38
N SER A 13 9.39 -29.52 12.07
CA SER A 13 8.08 -29.40 11.44
C SER A 13 7.13 -28.63 12.37
N SER A 14 6.98 -27.35 12.15
CA SER A 14 5.84 -26.58 12.64
C SER A 14 4.71 -26.75 11.63
N ASN A 15 3.49 -27.03 12.10
CA ASN A 15 2.25 -27.04 11.33
C ASN A 15 2.02 -25.64 10.72
N ARG A 16 2.75 -25.31 9.66
CA ARG A 16 2.43 -24.21 8.81
C ARG A 16 1.20 -24.65 8.02
N LYS A 17 0.03 -24.07 8.26
CA LYS A 17 -1.02 -24.08 7.24
C LYS A 17 -0.35 -23.56 5.98
N SER A 18 -0.02 -24.46 5.07
CA SER A 18 0.53 -24.12 3.78
C SER A 18 -0.53 -23.28 3.08
N PHE A 19 -0.26 -22.00 2.95
CA PHE A 19 -0.89 -21.20 1.94
C PHE A 19 -0.64 -21.96 0.64
N ASN A 20 -1.68 -22.58 0.10
CA ASN A 20 -1.56 -23.29 -1.16
C ASN A 20 -1.63 -22.23 -2.28
N PRO A 21 -0.51 -21.78 -2.86
CA PRO A 21 -0.52 -20.73 -3.87
C PRO A 21 -0.99 -21.25 -5.23
N LEU A 22 -1.46 -22.48 -5.28
CA LEU A 22 -1.83 -23.14 -6.51
C LEU A 22 -3.35 -23.02 -6.71
N THR A 23 -3.81 -22.04 -7.44
CA THR A 23 -4.87 -22.14 -8.47
C THR A 23 -5.69 -20.88 -8.76
N VAL A 24 -5.37 -19.69 -8.25
CA VAL A 24 -5.95 -18.48 -8.85
C VAL A 24 -4.81 -17.51 -9.13
N ASN A 25 -4.26 -17.61 -10.31
CA ASN A 25 -3.46 -16.53 -10.85
C ASN A 25 -4.42 -15.39 -11.18
N ILE A 26 -4.12 -14.16 -10.71
CA ILE A 26 -4.65 -13.00 -11.42
C ILE A 26 -4.24 -13.24 -12.87
N ILE A 27 -5.23 -13.38 -13.74
CA ILE A 27 -4.97 -13.51 -15.17
C ILE A 27 -4.51 -12.13 -15.62
N VAL A 28 -3.21 -11.88 -15.51
CA VAL A 28 -2.59 -10.73 -16.14
C VAL A 28 -2.35 -11.13 -17.60
N ASP A 29 -3.07 -10.49 -18.50
CA ASP A 29 -2.74 -10.61 -19.92
C ASP A 29 -1.44 -9.83 -20.16
N LEU A 30 -0.36 -10.55 -20.43
CA LEU A 30 0.97 -9.95 -20.64
C LEU A 30 1.05 -9.10 -21.92
N PHE A 31 0.12 -9.28 -22.85
CA PHE A 31 0.10 -8.65 -24.16
C PHE A 31 -0.92 -7.52 -24.24
N ASN A 32 -2.09 -7.72 -23.61
CA ASN A 32 -3.21 -6.79 -23.73
C ASN A 32 -3.50 -6.16 -22.36
N TYR A 33 -3.32 -4.85 -22.28
CA TYR A 33 -3.56 -4.13 -21.04
C TYR A 33 -5.04 -4.10 -20.70
N SER A 34 -5.36 -4.49 -19.49
CA SER A 34 -6.68 -4.27 -18.89
C SER A 34 -6.52 -3.88 -17.42
N ARG A 35 -7.24 -2.87 -16.97
CA ARG A 35 -7.24 -2.47 -15.58
C ARG A 35 -8.12 -3.42 -14.78
N ARG A 36 -7.64 -3.88 -13.61
CA ARG A 36 -8.43 -4.67 -12.65
C ARG A 36 -9.65 -3.88 -12.24
N GLU A 37 -10.82 -4.51 -12.29
CA GLU A 37 -12.04 -3.94 -11.74
C GLU A 37 -11.95 -3.83 -10.22
N THR A 38 -12.26 -2.66 -9.68
CA THR A 38 -12.31 -2.38 -8.24
C THR A 38 -13.62 -1.73 -7.86
N SER A 39 -13.99 -1.82 -6.59
CA SER A 39 -15.11 -1.05 -6.07
C SER A 39 -14.79 0.45 -6.09
N GLU A 40 -15.79 1.27 -6.30
CA GLU A 40 -15.66 2.72 -6.11
C GLU A 40 -15.64 3.04 -4.61
N VAL A 41 -14.75 3.95 -4.21
CA VAL A 41 -14.61 4.47 -2.86
C VAL A 41 -14.81 5.97 -2.88
N ASN A 42 -15.73 6.45 -2.07
CA ASN A 42 -16.02 7.87 -1.93
C ASN A 42 -14.98 8.53 -1.02
N ILE A 43 -14.29 9.56 -1.53
CA ILE A 43 -13.29 10.33 -0.79
C ILE A 43 -13.53 11.80 -1.08
N GLY A 44 -14.43 12.42 -0.32
CA GLY A 44 -14.90 13.77 -0.59
C GLY A 44 -15.38 13.94 -2.02
N ALA A 45 -14.92 15.00 -2.70
CA ALA A 45 -15.29 15.30 -4.09
C ALA A 45 -14.49 14.50 -5.14
N THR A 46 -13.58 13.63 -4.73
CA THR A 46 -12.65 12.93 -5.64
C THR A 46 -12.75 11.42 -5.42
N PRO A 47 -13.73 10.72 -6.00
CA PRO A 47 -13.86 9.27 -5.85
C PRO A 47 -12.69 8.52 -6.51
N MET A 48 -12.45 7.29 -6.04
CA MET A 48 -11.36 6.41 -6.47
C MET A 48 -11.88 5.01 -6.76
N GLY A 49 -11.19 4.26 -7.62
CA GLY A 49 -11.60 2.90 -8.00
C GLY A 49 -12.73 2.91 -9.04
N GLY A 50 -13.29 1.77 -9.35
CA GLY A 50 -14.28 1.63 -10.41
C GLY A 50 -13.76 2.13 -11.76
N SER A 51 -14.56 2.94 -12.44
CA SER A 51 -14.18 3.60 -13.70
C SER A 51 -13.39 4.91 -13.54
N ASN A 52 -13.12 5.33 -12.29
CA ASN A 52 -12.38 6.57 -12.04
C ASN A 52 -10.93 6.48 -12.53
N PRO A 53 -10.32 7.61 -12.96
CA PRO A 53 -8.92 7.62 -13.35
C PRO A 53 -7.99 7.24 -12.19
N ILE A 54 -6.78 6.82 -12.50
CA ILE A 54 -5.73 6.59 -11.51
C ILE A 54 -5.36 7.92 -10.87
N ARG A 55 -5.58 8.05 -9.57
CA ARG A 55 -5.40 9.29 -8.82
C ARG A 55 -3.95 9.50 -8.39
N ILE A 56 -3.53 10.74 -8.30
CA ILE A 56 -2.19 11.12 -7.85
C ILE A 56 -2.27 11.77 -6.47
N GLN A 57 -1.53 11.18 -5.54
CA GLN A 57 -1.41 11.67 -4.17
C GLN A 57 0.02 12.14 -3.89
N SER A 58 0.18 13.25 -3.15
CA SER A 58 1.43 13.59 -2.50
C SER A 58 1.21 13.82 -1.00
N MET A 59 2.27 14.17 -0.28
CA MET A 59 2.26 14.30 1.17
C MET A 59 3.07 15.54 1.58
N THR A 60 2.50 16.34 2.49
CA THR A 60 3.23 17.46 3.06
C THR A 60 4.43 16.98 3.91
N ASN A 61 5.43 17.82 3.99
CA ASN A 61 6.57 17.67 4.89
C ASN A 61 6.64 18.80 5.94
N THR A 62 5.60 19.63 6.01
CA THR A 62 5.42 20.64 7.06
C THR A 62 4.97 19.99 8.37
N ALA A 63 5.20 20.68 9.48
CA ALA A 63 4.59 20.29 10.76
C ALA A 63 3.08 20.49 10.67
N THR A 64 2.29 19.44 10.93
CA THR A 64 0.82 19.50 10.83
C THR A 64 0.19 20.45 11.84
N GLN A 65 0.91 20.83 12.92
CA GLN A 65 0.48 21.87 13.85
C GLN A 65 0.65 23.30 13.30
N ASP A 66 1.46 23.48 12.27
CA ASP A 66 1.59 24.74 11.54
C ASP A 66 0.56 24.79 10.41
N THR A 67 -0.59 25.39 10.70
CA THR A 67 -1.72 25.49 9.79
C THR A 67 -1.35 26.26 8.51
N GLU A 68 -0.69 27.40 8.66
CA GLU A 68 -0.37 28.28 7.54
C GLU A 68 0.60 27.61 6.55
N ALA A 69 1.70 27.05 7.07
CA ALA A 69 2.67 26.34 6.24
C ALA A 69 2.07 25.11 5.57
N SER A 70 1.20 24.36 6.28
CA SER A 70 0.55 23.15 5.75
C SER A 70 -0.48 23.50 4.67
N VAL A 71 -1.28 24.54 4.84
CA VAL A 71 -2.20 25.04 3.81
C VAL A 71 -1.42 25.52 2.57
N ALA A 72 -0.36 26.32 2.77
CA ALA A 72 0.44 26.81 1.65
C ALA A 72 1.09 25.66 0.86
N GLN A 73 1.61 24.62 1.54
CA GLN A 73 2.20 23.48 0.86
C GLN A 73 1.15 22.61 0.17
N ALA A 74 0.00 22.38 0.80
CA ALA A 74 -1.11 21.65 0.20
C ALA A 74 -1.58 22.31 -1.12
N LYS A 75 -1.68 23.64 -1.16
CA LYS A 75 -2.00 24.39 -2.39
C LYS A 75 -0.98 24.13 -3.50
N ARG A 76 0.33 24.21 -3.20
CA ARG A 76 1.38 23.91 -4.19
C ARG A 76 1.26 22.50 -4.76
N ILE A 77 0.94 21.52 -3.90
CA ILE A 77 0.70 20.14 -4.35
C ILE A 77 -0.49 20.07 -5.31
N VAL A 78 -1.60 20.75 -4.98
CA VAL A 78 -2.81 20.77 -5.82
C VAL A 78 -2.55 21.51 -7.13
N ASP A 79 -1.89 22.66 -7.08
CA ASP A 79 -1.54 23.47 -8.26
C ASP A 79 -0.61 22.71 -9.22
N ALA A 80 0.21 21.80 -8.69
CA ALA A 80 1.02 20.87 -9.49
C ALA A 80 0.21 19.71 -10.10
N GLY A 81 -1.07 19.55 -9.71
CA GLY A 81 -1.96 18.49 -10.19
C GLY A 81 -2.16 17.30 -9.23
N GLY A 82 -1.85 17.49 -7.95
CA GLY A 82 -2.15 16.51 -6.89
C GLY A 82 -3.65 16.45 -6.61
N GLU A 83 -4.19 15.23 -6.50
CA GLU A 83 -5.62 14.99 -6.33
C GLU A 83 -5.98 14.59 -4.88
N TYR A 84 -5.00 14.21 -4.09
CA TYR A 84 -5.09 13.99 -2.64
C TYR A 84 -3.85 14.56 -1.96
N VAL A 85 -4.04 15.18 -0.80
CA VAL A 85 -2.94 15.67 0.04
C VAL A 85 -2.92 14.92 1.37
N ARG A 86 -1.80 14.25 1.66
CA ARG A 86 -1.63 13.52 2.91
C ARG A 86 -0.81 14.34 3.91
N LEU A 87 -1.28 14.37 5.16
CA LEU A 87 -0.63 15.01 6.30
C LEU A 87 -0.38 13.97 7.38
N THR A 88 0.75 14.06 8.09
CA THR A 88 1.05 13.18 9.22
C THR A 88 0.30 13.68 10.46
N ALA A 89 -0.33 12.77 11.22
CA ALA A 89 -0.90 13.05 12.52
C ALA A 89 -0.36 12.04 13.54
N GLN A 90 0.62 12.46 14.33
CA GLN A 90 1.27 11.62 15.35
C GLN A 90 0.56 11.69 16.70
N GLY A 91 -0.14 12.79 16.98
CA GLY A 91 -0.83 13.04 18.22
C GLY A 91 -2.19 13.71 18.01
N ILE A 92 -2.93 13.84 19.12
CA ILE A 92 -4.28 14.43 19.12
C ILE A 92 -4.26 15.88 18.62
N LYS A 93 -3.25 16.67 18.97
CA LYS A 93 -3.16 18.08 18.55
C LYS A 93 -3.01 18.22 17.03
N GLU A 94 -2.20 17.37 16.40
CA GLU A 94 -2.11 17.35 14.94
C GLU A 94 -3.43 16.92 14.31
N ALA A 95 -4.10 15.90 14.87
CA ALA A 95 -5.38 15.44 14.36
C ALA A 95 -6.47 16.53 14.46
N GLU A 96 -6.53 17.24 15.58
CA GLU A 96 -7.45 18.39 15.79
C GLU A 96 -7.14 19.53 14.81
N ASN A 97 -5.83 19.80 14.56
CA ASN A 97 -5.42 20.88 13.68
C ASN A 97 -5.73 20.61 12.17
N LEU A 98 -5.99 19.35 11.81
CA LEU A 98 -6.48 19.01 10.47
C LEU A 98 -7.77 19.76 10.12
N MET A 99 -8.61 20.03 11.11
CA MET A 99 -9.81 20.88 10.94
C MET A 99 -9.44 22.27 10.44
N ASN A 100 -8.47 22.92 11.07
CA ASN A 100 -8.05 24.27 10.68
C ASN A 100 -7.41 24.29 9.30
N ILE A 101 -6.60 23.28 8.97
CA ILE A 101 -6.01 23.13 7.63
C ILE A 101 -7.10 22.94 6.57
N ASN A 102 -8.10 22.08 6.86
CA ASN A 102 -9.23 21.84 5.98
C ASN A 102 -10.02 23.16 5.73
N ILE A 103 -10.37 23.87 6.81
CA ILE A 103 -11.06 25.18 6.72
C ILE A 103 -10.25 26.17 5.88
N GLY A 104 -8.94 26.30 6.13
CA GLY A 104 -8.09 27.22 5.38
C GLY A 104 -8.06 26.91 3.88
N LEU A 105 -7.98 25.65 3.50
CA LEU A 105 -8.06 25.23 2.10
C LEU A 105 -9.42 25.55 1.47
N ARG A 106 -10.53 25.26 2.17
CA ARG A 106 -11.89 25.53 1.66
C ARG A 106 -12.16 27.03 1.51
N GLN A 107 -11.68 27.87 2.42
CA GLN A 107 -11.78 29.33 2.34
C GLN A 107 -11.09 29.89 1.09
N ASP A 108 -10.01 29.26 0.67
CA ASP A 108 -9.25 29.64 -0.53
C ASP A 108 -9.73 28.91 -1.80
N GLY A 109 -10.85 28.16 -1.73
CA GLY A 109 -11.47 27.50 -2.88
C GLY A 109 -10.86 26.14 -3.24
N TYR A 110 -9.94 25.60 -2.45
CA TYR A 110 -9.34 24.28 -2.69
C TYR A 110 -10.19 23.16 -2.08
N MET A 111 -10.78 22.32 -2.93
CA MET A 111 -11.66 21.22 -2.51
C MET A 111 -10.95 19.86 -2.46
N VAL A 112 -9.63 19.85 -2.45
CA VAL A 112 -8.84 18.60 -2.41
C VAL A 112 -9.13 17.81 -1.13
N PRO A 113 -9.37 16.49 -1.22
CA PRO A 113 -9.51 15.65 -0.04
C PRO A 113 -8.19 15.53 0.74
N LEU A 114 -8.28 15.66 2.05
CA LEU A 114 -7.16 15.45 2.96
C LEU A 114 -7.10 14.00 3.42
N VAL A 115 -5.88 13.50 3.61
CA VAL A 115 -5.60 12.16 4.11
C VAL A 115 -4.77 12.25 5.38
N ALA A 116 -5.32 11.87 6.52
CA ALA A 116 -4.55 11.78 7.75
C ALA A 116 -3.74 10.49 7.80
N ASP A 117 -2.44 10.60 8.02
CA ASP A 117 -1.54 9.47 8.21
C ASP A 117 -1.26 9.26 9.69
N ILE A 118 -1.92 8.27 10.27
CA ILE A 118 -1.88 8.03 11.72
C ILE A 118 -0.69 7.14 12.08
N HIS A 119 0.02 7.56 13.11
CA HIS A 119 1.17 6.85 13.67
C HIS A 119 0.90 6.39 15.10
N PHE A 120 0.97 5.09 15.34
CA PHE A 120 1.04 4.40 16.63
C PHE A 120 -0.13 4.59 17.63
N ASN A 121 -1.06 5.51 17.42
CA ASN A 121 -2.13 5.75 18.40
C ASN A 121 -3.51 5.70 17.76
N PRO A 122 -4.31 4.65 18.02
CA PRO A 122 -5.65 4.52 17.46
C PRO A 122 -6.61 5.67 17.79
N LYS A 123 -6.46 6.31 18.98
CA LYS A 123 -7.31 7.44 19.36
C LYS A 123 -7.10 8.67 18.46
N VAL A 124 -5.91 8.80 17.88
CA VAL A 124 -5.63 9.86 16.90
C VAL A 124 -6.41 9.63 15.61
N ALA A 125 -6.62 8.37 15.22
CA ALA A 125 -7.46 8.02 14.08
C ALA A 125 -8.92 8.40 14.30
N ASP A 126 -9.45 8.15 15.52
CA ASP A 126 -10.83 8.49 15.90
C ASP A 126 -11.09 10.00 15.78
N VAL A 127 -10.12 10.82 16.18
CA VAL A 127 -10.21 12.28 16.08
C VAL A 127 -10.06 12.75 14.64
N ALA A 128 -9.04 12.25 13.92
CA ALA A 128 -8.77 12.66 12.55
C ALA A 128 -9.94 12.34 11.60
N ALA A 129 -10.65 11.22 11.81
CA ALA A 129 -11.78 10.80 10.98
C ALA A 129 -12.92 11.82 10.95
N GLN A 130 -12.99 12.73 11.92
CA GLN A 130 -14.00 13.79 11.99
C GLN A 130 -13.66 15.01 11.12
N TYR A 131 -12.42 15.13 10.65
CA TYR A 131 -11.92 16.36 10.02
C TYR A 131 -11.32 16.18 8.63
N VAL A 132 -11.15 14.93 8.18
CA VAL A 132 -10.56 14.62 6.86
C VAL A 132 -11.40 13.59 6.11
N GLU A 133 -11.23 13.55 4.80
CA GLU A 133 -11.99 12.65 3.93
C GLU A 133 -11.42 11.22 3.88
N LYS A 134 -10.18 11.03 4.36
CA LYS A 134 -9.57 9.69 4.45
C LYS A 134 -8.57 9.59 5.60
N VAL A 135 -8.60 8.48 6.33
CA VAL A 135 -7.63 8.18 7.38
C VAL A 135 -6.81 6.95 7.01
N ARG A 136 -5.49 7.02 7.12
CA ARG A 136 -4.62 5.85 6.97
C ARG A 136 -4.25 5.31 8.34
N ILE A 137 -4.48 4.02 8.52
CA ILE A 137 -3.98 3.24 9.66
C ILE A 137 -2.96 2.21 9.20
N ASN A 138 -2.10 1.77 10.13
CA ASN A 138 -1.14 0.70 9.89
C ASN A 138 -1.49 -0.52 10.75
N PRO A 139 -1.92 -1.65 10.16
CA PRO A 139 -2.24 -2.87 10.89
C PRO A 139 -1.18 -3.31 11.90
N GLY A 140 0.09 -3.16 11.54
CA GLY A 140 1.21 -3.63 12.36
C GLY A 140 1.40 -2.89 13.69
N ASN A 141 0.72 -1.74 13.89
CA ASN A 141 0.83 -0.96 15.12
C ASN A 141 -0.48 -0.25 15.52
N TYR A 142 -1.60 -0.69 14.97
CA TYR A 142 -2.89 -0.08 15.28
C TYR A 142 -3.49 -0.62 16.59
N VAL A 143 -3.43 -1.93 16.81
CA VAL A 143 -3.89 -2.61 18.03
C VAL A 143 -2.74 -3.36 18.69
N ASP A 144 -1.97 -4.07 17.90
CA ASP A 144 -0.78 -4.77 18.35
C ASP A 144 0.24 -3.75 18.92
N ALA A 145 0.95 -4.13 19.95
CA ALA A 145 2.04 -3.32 20.50
C ALA A 145 3.11 -3.07 19.43
N ALA A 146 3.81 -1.95 19.56
CA ALA A 146 4.96 -1.66 18.69
C ALA A 146 5.93 -2.86 18.68
N ARG A 147 6.47 -3.16 17.50
CA ARG A 147 7.38 -4.29 17.28
C ARG A 147 8.52 -4.31 18.31
N THR A 148 8.64 -5.39 19.03
CA THR A 148 9.68 -5.62 20.05
C THR A 148 10.69 -6.67 19.62
N PHE A 149 10.54 -7.25 18.43
CA PHE A 149 11.36 -8.34 17.87
C PHE A 149 11.32 -9.63 18.71
N LYS A 150 10.24 -9.86 19.43
CA LYS A 150 10.00 -11.06 20.18
C LYS A 150 9.34 -12.11 19.30
N HIS A 151 9.81 -13.35 19.43
CA HIS A 151 9.09 -14.48 18.89
C HIS A 151 8.00 -14.87 19.89
N LEU A 152 6.75 -14.88 19.41
CA LEU A 152 5.56 -15.19 20.19
C LEU A 152 4.99 -16.52 19.68
N GLU A 153 4.72 -17.45 20.58
CA GLU A 153 4.03 -18.69 20.24
C GLU A 153 2.57 -18.57 20.66
N TYR A 154 1.68 -18.72 19.70
CA TYR A 154 0.23 -18.70 19.92
C TYR A 154 -0.38 -20.03 19.50
N THR A 155 -1.25 -20.57 20.33
CA THR A 155 -2.23 -21.58 19.86
C THR A 155 -3.22 -20.92 18.91
N ASP A 156 -4.01 -21.72 18.18
CA ASP A 156 -5.03 -21.15 17.28
C ASP A 156 -6.11 -20.41 18.09
N GLU A 157 -6.43 -20.86 19.30
CA GLU A 157 -7.37 -20.20 20.21
C GLU A 157 -6.84 -18.85 20.71
N GLU A 158 -5.58 -18.79 21.11
CA GLU A 158 -4.93 -17.53 21.53
C GLU A 158 -4.84 -16.54 20.38
N TYR A 159 -4.52 -17.01 19.17
CA TYR A 159 -4.49 -16.18 17.98
C TYR A 159 -5.88 -15.60 17.66
N ALA A 160 -6.93 -16.41 17.79
CA ALA A 160 -8.32 -15.96 17.61
C ALA A 160 -8.71 -14.88 18.63
N GLN A 161 -8.21 -14.96 19.88
CA GLN A 161 -8.42 -13.91 20.89
C GLN A 161 -7.73 -12.59 20.50
N GLU A 162 -6.53 -12.66 19.90
CA GLU A 162 -5.85 -11.46 19.39
C GLU A 162 -6.64 -10.83 18.22
N LEU A 163 -7.21 -11.64 17.34
CA LEU A 163 -8.10 -11.13 16.27
C LEU A 163 -9.36 -10.47 16.84
N GLN A 164 -9.92 -11.02 17.92
CA GLN A 164 -11.06 -10.42 18.61
C GLN A 164 -10.71 -9.04 19.20
N LYS A 165 -9.51 -8.87 19.78
CA LYS A 165 -9.04 -7.56 20.25
C LYS A 165 -8.93 -6.53 19.11
N ILE A 166 -8.48 -6.98 17.93
CA ILE A 166 -8.43 -6.11 16.75
C ILE A 166 -9.86 -5.70 16.37
N HIS A 167 -10.78 -6.63 16.29
CA HIS A 167 -12.18 -6.36 16.01
C HIS A 167 -12.77 -5.36 17.00
N ASP A 168 -12.64 -5.59 18.30
CA ASP A 168 -13.21 -4.76 19.37
C ASP A 168 -12.69 -3.32 19.35
N ARG A 169 -11.45 -3.11 18.90
CA ARG A 169 -10.88 -1.76 18.75
C ARG A 169 -11.18 -1.12 17.41
N PHE A 170 -11.29 -1.92 16.35
CA PHE A 170 -11.42 -1.40 14.99
C PHE A 170 -12.87 -1.03 14.65
N VAL A 171 -13.85 -1.82 15.12
CA VAL A 171 -15.28 -1.57 14.82
C VAL A 171 -15.77 -0.21 15.32
N PRO A 172 -15.45 0.26 16.55
CA PRO A 172 -15.80 1.62 16.96
C PRO A 172 -15.24 2.71 16.03
N PHE A 173 -14.02 2.54 15.52
CA PHE A 173 -13.43 3.46 14.55
C PHE A 173 -14.16 3.41 13.20
N LEU A 174 -14.55 2.21 12.72
CA LEU A 174 -15.36 2.08 11.50
C LEU A 174 -16.69 2.84 11.64
N ASN A 175 -17.31 2.81 12.81
CA ASN A 175 -18.56 3.54 13.06
C ASN A 175 -18.36 5.05 13.01
N ILE A 176 -17.28 5.58 13.59
CA ILE A 176 -16.92 7.00 13.44
C ILE A 176 -16.72 7.36 11.96
N CYS A 177 -16.04 6.49 11.20
CA CYS A 177 -15.85 6.71 9.76
C CYS A 177 -17.17 6.69 8.97
N LYS A 178 -18.11 5.79 9.31
CA LYS A 178 -19.47 5.76 8.71
C LYS A 178 -20.22 7.06 8.99
N GLU A 179 -20.21 7.53 10.23
CA GLU A 179 -20.90 8.75 10.66
C GLU A 179 -20.34 10.02 9.96
N ASN A 180 -19.05 10.06 9.70
CA ASN A 180 -18.37 11.20 9.09
C ASN A 180 -18.11 11.05 7.58
N HIS A 181 -18.57 9.97 6.95
CA HIS A 181 -18.32 9.66 5.54
C HIS A 181 -16.81 9.64 5.20
N THR A 182 -15.99 9.14 6.10
CA THR A 182 -14.55 9.11 5.99
C THR A 182 -14.10 7.74 5.48
N ALA A 183 -13.39 7.73 4.37
CA ALA A 183 -12.77 6.51 3.85
C ALA A 183 -11.56 6.09 4.70
N ILE A 184 -11.21 4.81 4.64
CA ILE A 184 -10.05 4.29 5.36
C ILE A 184 -9.01 3.78 4.36
N ARG A 185 -7.73 4.02 4.62
CA ARG A 185 -6.65 3.32 3.97
C ARG A 185 -5.96 2.38 4.96
N ILE A 186 -6.05 1.09 4.71
CA ILE A 186 -5.29 0.07 5.41
C ILE A 186 -3.90 0.00 4.74
N GLY A 187 -2.89 0.48 5.45
CA GLY A 187 -1.56 0.71 4.90
C GLY A 187 -0.48 -0.08 5.62
N VAL A 188 -0.11 -1.25 5.07
CA VAL A 188 0.96 -2.11 5.57
C VAL A 188 2.31 -1.65 5.02
N ASN A 189 3.31 -1.60 5.89
CA ASN A 189 4.71 -1.39 5.51
C ASN A 189 5.54 -2.60 5.94
N HIS A 190 6.43 -3.06 5.08
CA HIS A 190 7.31 -4.22 5.32
C HIS A 190 8.06 -4.14 6.68
N GLY A 191 8.63 -2.99 7.01
CA GLY A 191 9.39 -2.81 8.26
C GLY A 191 8.55 -2.68 9.54
N SER A 192 7.21 -2.71 9.47
CA SER A 192 6.32 -2.43 10.61
C SER A 192 5.25 -3.49 10.84
N LEU A 193 5.53 -4.74 10.50
CA LEU A 193 4.65 -5.87 10.86
C LEU A 193 4.69 -6.09 12.37
N SER A 194 3.56 -6.48 12.97
CA SER A 194 3.50 -6.82 14.39
C SER A 194 4.28 -8.11 14.70
N ASP A 195 4.74 -8.24 15.96
CA ASP A 195 5.43 -9.46 16.41
C ASP A 195 4.54 -10.71 16.26
N ARG A 196 3.21 -10.56 16.37
CA ARG A 196 2.23 -11.62 16.16
C ARG A 196 2.24 -12.15 14.72
N ILE A 197 2.19 -11.25 13.73
CA ILE A 197 2.28 -11.61 12.31
C ILE A 197 3.65 -12.18 11.99
N MET A 198 4.72 -11.56 12.48
CA MET A 198 6.09 -12.01 12.27
C MET A 198 6.33 -13.42 12.81
N SER A 199 5.76 -13.73 13.97
CA SER A 199 5.93 -15.03 14.60
C SER A 199 5.19 -16.15 13.88
N ARG A 200 4.01 -15.84 13.30
CA ARG A 200 3.17 -16.86 12.63
C ARG A 200 3.49 -17.01 11.14
N TYR A 201 3.75 -15.90 10.44
CA TYR A 201 3.91 -15.87 8.97
C TYR A 201 5.32 -15.49 8.52
N GLY A 202 6.13 -14.90 9.41
CA GLY A 202 7.46 -14.38 9.09
C GLY A 202 7.44 -13.01 8.39
N ASP A 203 8.64 -12.51 8.08
CA ASP A 203 8.85 -11.29 7.29
C ASP A 203 8.78 -11.64 5.79
N THR A 204 7.59 -11.97 5.34
CA THR A 204 7.32 -12.54 4.02
C THR A 204 6.19 -11.78 3.33
N PRO A 205 6.04 -11.89 2.00
CA PRO A 205 4.87 -11.40 1.29
C PRO A 205 3.56 -11.90 1.89
N GLU A 206 3.50 -13.17 2.31
CA GLU A 206 2.33 -13.80 2.94
C GLU A 206 1.99 -13.13 4.27
N GLY A 207 2.99 -12.84 5.11
CA GLY A 207 2.80 -12.12 6.37
C GLY A 207 2.27 -10.70 6.17
N MET A 208 2.77 -9.98 5.16
CA MET A 208 2.26 -8.65 4.81
C MET A 208 0.81 -8.71 4.30
N VAL A 209 0.49 -9.70 3.48
CA VAL A 209 -0.88 -9.89 2.97
C VAL A 209 -1.82 -10.21 4.11
N GLU A 210 -1.48 -11.18 4.98
CA GLU A 210 -2.36 -11.56 6.09
C GLU A 210 -2.57 -10.41 7.07
N SER A 211 -1.53 -9.63 7.37
CA SER A 211 -1.66 -8.40 8.17
C SER A 211 -2.70 -7.43 7.63
N CYS A 212 -2.88 -7.39 6.31
CA CYS A 212 -3.90 -6.59 5.65
C CYS A 212 -5.27 -7.27 5.70
N MET A 213 -5.31 -8.57 5.35
CA MET A 213 -6.55 -9.35 5.21
C MET A 213 -7.33 -9.48 6.52
N GLU A 214 -6.66 -9.55 7.66
CA GLU A 214 -7.31 -9.54 8.98
C GLU A 214 -8.23 -8.33 9.15
N PHE A 215 -7.78 -7.15 8.76
CA PHE A 215 -8.58 -5.91 8.83
C PHE A 215 -9.65 -5.86 7.73
N LEU A 216 -9.35 -6.36 6.53
CA LEU A 216 -10.31 -6.37 5.42
C LEU A 216 -11.52 -7.26 5.71
N ARG A 217 -11.29 -8.42 6.32
CA ARG A 217 -12.37 -9.34 6.72
C ARG A 217 -13.31 -8.68 7.73
N ILE A 218 -12.78 -7.86 8.66
CA ILE A 218 -13.61 -7.08 9.58
C ILE A 218 -14.40 -6.00 8.81
N CYS A 219 -13.79 -5.30 7.87
CA CYS A 219 -14.50 -4.31 7.05
C CYS A 219 -15.67 -4.94 6.30
N VAL A 220 -15.48 -6.13 5.70
CA VAL A 220 -16.53 -6.87 5.01
C VAL A 220 -17.63 -7.31 5.98
N GLN A 221 -17.26 -7.85 7.14
CA GLN A 221 -18.19 -8.26 8.19
C GLN A 221 -19.06 -7.10 8.67
N GLU A 222 -18.47 -5.93 8.82
CA GLU A 222 -19.13 -4.71 9.26
C GLU A 222 -19.83 -3.92 8.12
N ASN A 223 -19.84 -4.44 6.91
CA ASN A 223 -20.37 -3.77 5.72
C ASN A 223 -19.76 -2.37 5.50
N PHE A 224 -18.46 -2.23 5.72
CA PHE A 224 -17.72 -1.01 5.48
C PHE A 224 -16.91 -1.15 4.17
N THR A 225 -17.33 -0.41 3.13
CA THR A 225 -16.80 -0.56 1.76
C THR A 225 -15.87 0.56 1.33
N ASP A 226 -15.85 1.70 2.04
CA ASP A 226 -14.99 2.82 1.72
C ASP A 226 -13.54 2.57 2.18
N VAL A 227 -12.93 1.52 1.60
CA VAL A 227 -11.60 1.03 1.97
C VAL A 227 -10.66 1.08 0.79
N VAL A 228 -9.49 1.65 1.00
CA VAL A 228 -8.34 1.63 0.10
C VAL A 228 -7.21 0.85 0.76
N ILE A 229 -6.41 0.15 -0.02
CA ILE A 229 -5.33 -0.68 0.52
C ILE A 229 -3.99 -0.24 -0.02
N SER A 230 -2.96 -0.30 0.79
CA SER A 230 -1.59 -0.16 0.33
C SER A 230 -0.65 -1.11 1.04
N ILE A 231 0.20 -1.76 0.28
CA ILE A 231 1.38 -2.46 0.79
C ILE A 231 2.61 -1.80 0.21
N LYS A 232 3.54 -1.43 1.06
CA LYS A 232 4.76 -0.73 0.68
C LYS A 232 6.00 -1.43 1.23
N ALA A 233 7.03 -1.46 0.42
CA ALA A 233 8.37 -1.88 0.80
C ALA A 233 9.40 -0.99 0.09
N SER A 234 10.62 -0.91 0.62
CA SER A 234 11.76 -0.27 -0.04
C SER A 234 12.35 -1.17 -1.13
N ASN A 235 12.23 -2.48 -0.97
CA ASN A 235 12.56 -3.45 -2.02
C ASN A 235 11.39 -3.57 -3.00
N THR A 236 11.60 -3.14 -4.24
CA THR A 236 10.57 -3.12 -5.30
C THR A 236 10.09 -4.52 -5.68
N VAL A 237 10.96 -5.52 -5.66
CA VAL A 237 10.59 -6.91 -5.98
C VAL A 237 9.66 -7.48 -4.91
N VAL A 238 9.99 -7.26 -3.62
CA VAL A 238 9.13 -7.66 -2.50
C VAL A 238 7.78 -6.96 -2.59
N MET A 239 7.76 -5.65 -2.85
CA MET A 239 6.52 -4.89 -2.98
C MET A 239 5.64 -5.41 -4.11
N VAL A 240 6.21 -5.62 -5.30
CA VAL A 240 5.45 -6.10 -6.48
C VAL A 240 4.88 -7.49 -6.23
N LYS A 241 5.70 -8.42 -5.72
CA LYS A 241 5.23 -9.78 -5.38
C LYS A 241 4.10 -9.74 -4.35
N THR A 242 4.24 -8.92 -3.31
CA THR A 242 3.24 -8.82 -2.24
C THR A 242 1.92 -8.24 -2.73
N VAL A 243 1.95 -7.18 -3.54
CA VAL A 243 0.72 -6.57 -4.07
C VAL A 243 0.00 -7.51 -5.04
N ARG A 244 0.74 -8.23 -5.88
CA ARG A 244 0.18 -9.29 -6.75
C ARG A 244 -0.50 -10.38 -5.92
N LEU A 245 0.17 -10.87 -4.87
CA LEU A 245 -0.39 -11.86 -3.95
C LEU A 245 -1.64 -11.34 -3.25
N LEU A 246 -1.61 -10.10 -2.73
CA LEU A 246 -2.77 -9.46 -2.10
C LEU A 246 -3.98 -9.41 -3.06
N ALA A 247 -3.77 -8.97 -4.29
CA ALA A 247 -4.84 -8.88 -5.27
C ALA A 247 -5.44 -10.26 -5.58
N THR A 248 -4.60 -11.32 -5.67
CA THR A 248 -5.05 -12.70 -5.82
C THR A 248 -5.89 -13.18 -4.63
N VAL A 249 -5.42 -12.93 -3.40
CA VAL A 249 -6.13 -13.35 -2.17
C VAL A 249 -7.46 -12.61 -2.02
N MET A 250 -7.47 -11.31 -2.32
CA MET A 250 -8.71 -10.53 -2.33
C MET A 250 -9.75 -11.08 -3.32
N GLU A 251 -9.32 -11.44 -4.53
CA GLU A 251 -10.23 -12.01 -5.54
C GLU A 251 -10.78 -13.37 -5.08
N GLN A 252 -9.97 -14.20 -4.44
CA GLN A 252 -10.42 -15.49 -3.86
C GLN A 252 -11.45 -15.30 -2.76
N GLU A 253 -11.37 -14.23 -1.98
CA GLU A 253 -12.32 -13.90 -0.92
C GLU A 253 -13.45 -12.96 -1.39
N GLY A 254 -13.58 -12.71 -2.71
CA GLY A 254 -14.63 -11.88 -3.29
C GLY A 254 -14.48 -10.38 -3.01
N MET A 255 -13.28 -9.92 -2.71
CA MET A 255 -12.98 -8.53 -2.38
C MET A 255 -12.39 -7.80 -3.59
N ARG A 256 -12.89 -6.60 -3.88
CA ARG A 256 -12.42 -5.76 -5.00
C ARG A 256 -12.02 -4.35 -4.56
N PHE A 257 -11.40 -4.22 -3.40
CA PHE A 257 -10.97 -2.92 -2.90
C PHE A 257 -9.87 -2.31 -3.78
N PRO A 258 -9.89 -0.97 -3.97
CA PRO A 258 -8.88 -0.25 -4.72
C PRO A 258 -7.52 -0.23 -4.03
N LEU A 259 -6.46 -0.14 -4.83
CA LEU A 259 -5.08 -0.20 -4.41
C LEU A 259 -4.39 1.17 -4.54
N HIS A 260 -3.68 1.56 -3.48
CA HIS A 260 -2.75 2.69 -3.48
C HIS A 260 -1.32 2.17 -3.57
N LEU A 261 -0.60 2.54 -4.63
CA LEU A 261 0.75 2.08 -4.87
C LEU A 261 1.79 3.13 -4.45
N GLY A 262 2.93 2.67 -4.00
CA GLY A 262 4.07 3.52 -3.69
C GLY A 262 5.25 2.72 -3.18
N VAL A 263 6.45 3.15 -3.53
CA VAL A 263 7.71 2.61 -3.00
C VAL A 263 8.11 3.44 -1.78
N THR A 264 8.49 2.77 -0.69
CA THR A 264 8.99 3.45 0.51
C THR A 264 10.46 3.77 0.33
N GLU A 265 10.87 4.99 0.71
CA GLU A 265 12.28 5.40 0.66
C GLU A 265 12.91 5.18 -0.72
N ALA A 266 12.22 5.65 -1.76
CA ALA A 266 12.72 5.47 -3.12
C ALA A 266 14.06 6.20 -3.37
N GLY A 267 14.31 7.28 -2.65
CA GLY A 267 15.53 8.09 -2.79
C GLY A 267 15.25 9.43 -3.47
N ASP A 268 16.31 10.08 -3.88
CA ASP A 268 16.26 11.37 -4.57
C ASP A 268 16.62 11.24 -6.06
N GLY A 269 16.44 12.35 -6.77
CA GLY A 269 16.86 12.49 -8.16
C GLY A 269 16.39 11.35 -9.07
N GLU A 270 17.31 10.85 -9.87
CA GLU A 270 17.05 9.81 -10.87
C GLU A 270 16.78 8.44 -10.22
N ASP A 271 17.51 8.09 -9.15
CA ASP A 271 17.36 6.80 -8.46
C ASP A 271 15.95 6.62 -7.90
N GLY A 272 15.40 7.66 -7.26
CA GLY A 272 14.05 7.64 -6.75
C GLY A 272 12.99 7.47 -7.85
N ARG A 273 13.21 8.09 -9.00
CA ARG A 273 12.35 7.97 -10.19
C ARG A 273 12.41 6.58 -10.79
N ILE A 274 13.61 6.01 -10.93
CA ILE A 274 13.81 4.65 -11.45
C ILE A 274 13.15 3.62 -10.54
N LYS A 275 13.40 3.67 -9.21
CA LYS A 275 12.77 2.77 -8.25
C LYS A 275 11.25 2.87 -8.28
N SER A 276 10.71 4.09 -8.33
CA SER A 276 9.27 4.30 -8.41
C SER A 276 8.70 3.75 -9.72
N ALA A 277 9.37 3.96 -10.85
CA ALA A 277 8.96 3.42 -12.13
C ALA A 277 9.00 1.89 -12.15
N LEU A 278 10.01 1.26 -11.57
CA LEU A 278 10.09 -0.21 -11.47
C LEU A 278 8.99 -0.79 -10.57
N GLY A 279 8.80 -0.23 -9.36
CA GLY A 279 7.83 -0.77 -8.42
C GLY A 279 6.39 -0.45 -8.79
N ILE A 280 6.05 0.83 -8.95
CA ILE A 280 4.70 1.29 -9.29
C ILE A 280 4.36 0.92 -10.72
N GLY A 281 5.30 1.15 -11.67
CA GLY A 281 5.08 0.90 -13.09
C GLY A 281 4.82 -0.56 -13.41
N ALA A 282 5.52 -1.50 -12.76
CA ALA A 282 5.25 -2.93 -12.93
C ALA A 282 3.80 -3.29 -12.55
N LEU A 283 3.31 -2.79 -11.41
CA LEU A 283 1.95 -3.06 -10.96
C LEU A 283 0.89 -2.36 -11.83
N LEU A 284 1.15 -1.11 -12.22
CA LEU A 284 0.26 -0.43 -13.17
C LEU A 284 0.19 -1.15 -14.52
N ALA A 285 1.31 -1.71 -15.00
CA ALA A 285 1.34 -2.49 -16.24
C ALA A 285 0.55 -3.80 -16.12
N ASP A 286 0.43 -4.35 -14.91
CA ASP A 286 -0.45 -5.49 -14.60
C ASP A 286 -1.94 -5.09 -14.51
N GLY A 287 -2.28 -3.81 -14.65
CA GLY A 287 -3.62 -3.30 -14.43
C GLY A 287 -3.97 -3.11 -12.95
N LEU A 288 -2.99 -3.20 -12.04
CA LEU A 288 -3.17 -3.02 -10.59
C LEU A 288 -2.83 -1.58 -10.18
N GLY A 289 -3.76 -0.93 -9.48
CA GLY A 289 -3.55 0.39 -8.91
C GLY A 289 -4.60 1.42 -9.31
N ASP A 290 -5.13 2.10 -8.29
CA ASP A 290 -6.18 3.11 -8.42
C ASP A 290 -5.70 4.48 -7.97
N THR A 291 -4.63 4.52 -7.19
CA THR A 291 -3.93 5.74 -6.81
C THR A 291 -2.45 5.45 -6.59
N ILE A 292 -1.61 6.43 -6.86
CA ILE A 292 -0.18 6.29 -6.67
C ILE A 292 0.40 7.46 -5.89
N ARG A 293 1.52 7.21 -5.19
CA ARG A 293 2.43 8.23 -4.70
C ARG A 293 3.86 7.87 -5.07
N VAL A 294 4.48 8.69 -5.87
CA VAL A 294 5.94 8.72 -6.02
C VAL A 294 6.50 9.43 -4.79
N SER A 295 7.48 8.83 -4.10
CA SER A 295 8.06 9.38 -2.88
C SER A 295 9.52 9.72 -3.15
N LEU A 296 9.83 11.00 -3.28
CA LEU A 296 11.17 11.52 -3.51
C LEU A 296 11.65 12.31 -2.29
N SER A 297 12.98 12.46 -2.17
CA SER A 297 13.61 13.37 -1.19
C SER A 297 13.64 14.82 -1.71
N GLU A 298 12.61 15.20 -2.45
CA GLU A 298 12.44 16.54 -3.06
C GLU A 298 11.21 17.23 -2.47
N ALA A 299 10.91 18.44 -2.91
CA ALA A 299 9.67 19.11 -2.55
C ALA A 299 8.46 18.29 -2.99
N PRO A 300 7.41 18.13 -2.15
CA PRO A 300 6.27 17.29 -2.45
C PRO A 300 5.58 17.57 -3.78
N GLU A 301 5.53 18.81 -4.19
CA GLU A 301 4.98 19.23 -5.47
C GLU A 301 5.79 18.71 -6.68
N ALA A 302 7.08 18.43 -6.52
CA ALA A 302 7.93 17.86 -7.56
C ALA A 302 7.64 16.37 -7.82
N GLU A 303 7.00 15.67 -6.87
CA GLU A 303 6.55 14.28 -7.04
C GLU A 303 5.44 14.17 -8.11
N ILE A 304 4.60 15.18 -8.25
CA ILE A 304 3.37 15.15 -9.05
C ILE A 304 3.63 14.98 -10.56
N PRO A 305 4.51 15.77 -11.20
CA PRO A 305 4.79 15.57 -12.63
C PRO A 305 5.38 14.19 -12.94
N VAL A 306 6.19 13.64 -12.03
CA VAL A 306 6.76 12.31 -12.18
C VAL A 306 5.68 11.24 -12.11
N ALA A 307 4.79 11.36 -11.12
CA ALA A 307 3.65 10.46 -10.97
C ALA A 307 2.70 10.52 -12.17
N ARG A 308 2.38 11.74 -12.65
CA ARG A 308 1.54 11.93 -13.83
C ARG A 308 2.15 11.27 -15.07
N LYS A 309 3.43 11.53 -15.33
CA LYS A 309 4.12 10.92 -16.47
C LYS A 309 4.08 9.39 -16.42
N LEU A 310 4.22 8.78 -15.23
CA LEU A 310 4.16 7.34 -15.07
C LEU A 310 2.75 6.80 -15.35
N VAL A 311 1.71 7.47 -14.83
CA VAL A 311 0.31 7.10 -15.10
C VAL A 311 -0.01 7.22 -16.58
N ASP A 312 0.32 8.35 -17.20
CA ASP A 312 0.02 8.61 -18.61
C ASP A 312 0.70 7.59 -19.51
N TYR A 313 1.95 7.22 -19.22
CA TYR A 313 2.68 6.18 -19.96
C TYR A 313 1.95 4.83 -19.96
N ILE A 314 1.33 4.45 -18.85
CA ILE A 314 0.60 3.19 -18.74
C ILE A 314 -0.79 3.32 -19.36
N VAL A 315 -1.52 4.41 -19.09
CA VAL A 315 -2.89 4.62 -19.61
C VAL A 315 -2.91 4.68 -21.15
N GLN A 316 -1.86 5.22 -21.77
CA GLN A 316 -1.72 5.23 -23.24
C GLN A 316 -1.66 3.82 -23.87
N ARG A 317 -1.46 2.78 -23.07
CA ARG A 317 -1.53 1.37 -23.53
C ARG A 317 -2.96 0.86 -23.64
N HIS A 318 -3.92 1.55 -23.07
CA HIS A 318 -5.34 1.24 -23.28
C HIS A 318 -5.69 1.44 -24.76
N ASP A 319 -6.62 0.71 -25.28
CA ASP A 319 -7.12 0.83 -26.66
C ASP A 319 -6.12 0.48 -27.79
N HIS A 320 -4.99 -0.15 -27.51
CA HIS A 320 -4.16 -0.68 -28.57
C HIS A 320 -4.85 -1.88 -29.29
N PRO A 321 -4.56 -2.14 -30.56
CA PRO A 321 -5.08 -3.32 -31.24
C PRO A 321 -4.73 -4.60 -30.49
N TYR A 322 -5.69 -5.54 -30.42
CA TYR A 322 -5.46 -6.82 -29.76
C TYR A 322 -4.21 -7.54 -30.29
N ILE A 323 -3.33 -7.92 -29.37
CA ILE A 323 -2.10 -8.64 -29.67
C ILE A 323 -2.33 -10.11 -29.28
N PRO A 324 -2.40 -11.02 -30.27
CA PRO A 324 -2.52 -12.44 -30.00
C PRO A 324 -1.23 -12.90 -29.28
N GLY A 325 -1.37 -13.40 -28.09
CA GLY A 325 -0.28 -13.96 -27.30
C GLY A 325 -0.58 -15.41 -26.95
N ALA A 326 0.45 -16.16 -26.62
CA ALA A 326 0.32 -17.50 -26.09
C ALA A 326 1.00 -17.54 -24.73
N ASP A 327 0.36 -18.23 -23.78
CA ASP A 327 0.98 -18.50 -22.50
C ASP A 327 2.28 -19.29 -22.70
N VAL A 328 3.30 -18.94 -21.92
CA VAL A 328 4.53 -19.70 -21.81
C VAL A 328 4.43 -20.58 -20.58
N PRO A 329 4.13 -21.89 -20.73
CA PRO A 329 3.74 -22.75 -19.59
C PRO A 329 4.78 -22.84 -18.47
N GLU A 330 6.04 -22.63 -18.80
CA GLU A 330 7.16 -22.73 -17.83
C GLU A 330 7.56 -21.38 -17.23
N PHE A 331 6.93 -20.27 -17.67
CA PHE A 331 7.27 -18.95 -17.17
C PHE A 331 6.44 -18.58 -15.95
N ASN A 332 7.09 -18.53 -14.79
CA ASN A 332 6.43 -18.07 -13.57
C ASN A 332 6.53 -16.54 -13.46
N TYR A 333 5.48 -15.84 -13.89
CA TYR A 333 5.39 -14.39 -13.86
C TYR A 333 5.45 -13.82 -12.44
N LEU A 334 4.93 -14.52 -11.43
CA LEU A 334 4.93 -14.09 -10.03
C LEU A 334 6.29 -14.27 -9.35
N SER A 335 7.11 -15.16 -9.87
CA SER A 335 8.45 -15.44 -9.33
C SER A 335 9.48 -15.58 -10.45
N PRO A 336 9.74 -14.50 -11.20
CA PRO A 336 10.70 -14.56 -12.31
C PRO A 336 12.10 -14.86 -11.77
N THR A 337 12.79 -15.76 -12.44
CA THR A 337 14.19 -16.10 -12.20
C THR A 337 15.05 -15.59 -13.36
N ARG A 338 16.31 -15.32 -13.08
CA ARG A 338 17.27 -15.00 -14.13
C ARG A 338 17.40 -16.20 -15.08
N ARG A 339 17.24 -15.94 -16.36
CA ARG A 339 17.47 -16.97 -17.38
C ARG A 339 18.92 -17.41 -17.35
N GLU A 340 19.17 -18.71 -17.39
CA GLU A 340 20.49 -19.27 -17.62
C GLU A 340 20.99 -18.91 -19.02
N THR A 341 22.21 -18.46 -19.11
CA THR A 341 22.86 -18.09 -20.38
C THR A 341 24.26 -18.69 -20.45
N ALA A 342 24.74 -18.96 -21.66
CA ALA A 342 26.13 -19.32 -21.88
C ALA A 342 27.04 -18.10 -21.64
N ALA A 343 28.17 -18.33 -21.02
CA ALA A 343 29.17 -17.27 -20.87
C ALA A 343 29.86 -16.99 -22.20
N VAL A 344 29.92 -15.72 -22.57
CA VAL A 344 30.73 -15.23 -23.71
C VAL A 344 31.68 -14.18 -23.16
N HIS A 345 32.95 -14.51 -23.06
CA HIS A 345 33.95 -13.73 -22.33
C HIS A 345 33.49 -13.50 -20.87
N ASN A 346 33.31 -12.25 -20.48
CA ASN A 346 32.87 -11.87 -19.12
C ASN A 346 31.37 -11.55 -19.04
N ILE A 347 30.56 -11.96 -20.03
CA ILE A 347 29.14 -11.68 -20.12
C ILE A 347 28.37 -12.99 -20.07
N GLY A 348 27.31 -13.04 -19.29
CA GLY A 348 26.44 -14.22 -19.16
C GLY A 348 27.06 -15.33 -18.29
N GLY A 349 26.43 -16.50 -18.27
CA GLY A 349 26.79 -17.58 -17.35
C GLY A 349 26.73 -17.14 -15.89
N ASP A 350 27.73 -17.52 -15.12
CA ASP A 350 27.86 -17.14 -13.70
C ASP A 350 28.42 -15.72 -13.49
N ASN A 351 28.76 -15.00 -14.54
CA ASN A 351 29.17 -13.61 -14.43
C ASN A 351 27.98 -12.75 -14.06
N LEU A 352 28.08 -12.06 -12.93
CA LEU A 352 27.12 -11.05 -12.52
C LEU A 352 27.44 -9.73 -13.24
N PRO A 353 26.43 -8.91 -13.58
CA PRO A 353 26.62 -7.58 -14.12
C PRO A 353 27.25 -6.65 -13.09
#